data_8b077077225402660ce9449d0a2a56f3
#
_entry.id   8b077077225402660ce9449d0a2a56f3
#
_cell.length_a   1.000
_cell.length_b   1.000
_cell.length_c   1.000
_cell.angle_alpha   90.00
_cell.angle_beta   90.00
_cell.angle_gamma   90.00
#
_symmetry.space_group_name_H-M   'P 1'
#
loop_
_entity.id
_entity.type
_entity.pdbx_description
1 polymer ?
#
loop_
_entity_poly.entity_id
_entity_poly.type
_entity_poly.pdbx_seq_one_letter_code
_entity_poly.pdbx_strand_id
1 'polypeptide(L)'
;MKLTDLLYGKYRNLLLATAMFNLGFTIWFSFAPYTGEIASEFGLSVADLGIVASAAIVAVPLGRIVIGPLTDKYGAPVTAGATLVTVGIFSIISAFATTYAVFTGSRIIASLAGITFVIGIQHVAEWFEEENLGTAEGIFAGVGNAGAGLGAYFTLPRIFGDGYVDPIFGSAFLATSVNWRAAFFYTGVLAIILGVVYYVFGDPAKSEAKREATKAGVSWDQWKFIVTRYGAVVLSVAYIMTFGLELAMNGWLGTYYREAFGQGDIVIAATFAATFSIAAGLLRPLGGYISDYVYKKEINLLPWFEGEYRNQWTFATLVYVMLTMFGMTAAGLTGNIYIAVVAAFLVGLGCAFSEGAIFAQVPAMFPDNSGSVAGIVGGVGTVGGVVYPIAFSHALLPNLHVGYTIVGASMIPIVVLTAWVFQPKISEVANDKGWLVDDDLMAGVKGAPGDD
;
A
#
# COMPACT_ATOMS: atom_id res chain seq x y z
N MET A 1 14.27 19.96 18.02
CA MET A 1 14.44 18.50 18.21
C MET A 1 15.93 18.21 18.29
N LYS A 2 16.43 17.72 19.44
CA LYS A 2 17.83 17.30 19.57
C LYS A 2 17.95 15.87 19.01
N LEU A 3 19.12 15.50 18.48
CA LEU A 3 19.36 14.15 17.95
C LEU A 3 19.07 13.06 19.02
N THR A 4 19.28 13.38 20.29
CA THR A 4 18.94 12.52 21.43
C THR A 4 17.46 12.23 21.56
N ASP A 5 16.57 13.13 21.12
CA ASP A 5 15.12 12.94 21.20
C ASP A 5 14.63 11.83 20.25
N LEU A 6 15.42 11.53 19.20
CA LEU A 6 15.15 10.42 18.28
C LEU A 6 15.44 9.03 18.88
N LEU A 7 16.16 8.99 20.01
CA LEU A 7 16.56 7.74 20.63
C LEU A 7 15.63 7.30 21.78
N TYR A 8 14.62 8.11 22.14
CA TYR A 8 13.74 7.81 23.28
C TYR A 8 12.28 8.15 23.00
N GLY A 9 11.36 7.38 23.61
CA GLY A 9 9.92 7.64 23.63
C GLY A 9 9.29 7.72 22.23
N LYS A 10 8.39 8.69 22.04
CA LYS A 10 7.55 8.79 20.84
C LYS A 10 8.32 8.86 19.52
N TYR A 11 9.45 9.55 19.49
CA TYR A 11 10.25 9.71 18.27
C TYR A 11 11.03 8.45 17.91
N ARG A 12 11.53 7.70 18.92
CA ARG A 12 12.12 6.37 18.69
C ARG A 12 11.10 5.41 18.09
N ASN A 13 9.89 5.36 18.65
CA ASN A 13 8.83 4.48 18.16
C ASN A 13 8.37 4.89 16.76
N LEU A 14 8.28 6.19 16.45
CA LEU A 14 8.03 6.67 15.10
C LEU A 14 9.13 6.27 14.12
N LEU A 15 10.40 6.40 14.51
CA LEU A 15 11.54 6.00 13.69
C LEU A 15 11.52 4.49 13.42
N LEU A 16 11.30 3.66 14.44
CA LEU A 16 11.21 2.21 14.31
C LEU A 16 10.05 1.80 13.41
N ALA A 17 8.86 2.39 13.60
CA ALA A 17 7.69 2.12 12.78
C ALA A 17 7.93 2.52 11.32
N THR A 18 8.51 3.68 11.09
CA THR A 18 8.84 4.18 9.74
C THR A 18 9.89 3.31 9.05
N ALA A 19 10.96 2.93 9.77
CA ALA A 19 11.99 2.03 9.25
C ALA A 19 11.44 0.64 8.93
N MET A 20 10.57 0.08 9.80
CA MET A 20 9.88 -1.18 9.57
C MET A 20 9.05 -1.13 8.29
N PHE A 21 8.24 -0.11 8.13
CA PHE A 21 7.36 0.02 6.98
C PHE A 21 8.14 0.26 5.68
N ASN A 22 9.18 1.10 5.72
CA ASN A 22 10.07 1.33 4.57
C ASN A 22 10.79 0.06 4.13
N LEU A 23 11.43 -0.65 5.06
CA LEU A 23 12.10 -1.91 4.75
C LEU A 23 11.09 -2.99 4.31
N GLY A 24 9.91 -3.03 4.94
CA GLY A 24 8.82 -3.91 4.55
C GLY A 24 8.43 -3.69 3.09
N PHE A 25 8.21 -2.45 2.67
CA PHE A 25 7.90 -2.11 1.27
C PHE A 25 9.06 -2.39 0.32
N THR A 26 10.30 -2.15 0.77
CA THR A 26 11.49 -2.52 -0.02
C THR A 26 11.53 -4.02 -0.29
N ILE A 27 11.32 -4.87 0.72
CA ILE A 27 11.30 -6.33 0.56
C ILE A 27 10.09 -6.79 -0.25
N TRP A 28 8.94 -6.17 -0.01
CA TRP A 28 7.71 -6.51 -0.71
C TRP A 28 7.86 -6.39 -2.22
N PHE A 29 8.46 -5.28 -2.68
CA PHE A 29 8.67 -5.00 -4.09
C PHE A 29 10.07 -5.33 -4.62
N SER A 30 10.94 -5.96 -3.81
CA SER A 30 12.32 -6.30 -4.20
C SER A 30 12.42 -7.17 -5.45
N PHE A 31 11.40 -7.94 -5.80
CA PHE A 31 11.37 -8.77 -7.00
C PHE A 31 11.17 -7.94 -8.29
N ALA A 32 10.45 -6.82 -8.19
CA ALA A 32 9.95 -6.07 -9.33
C ALA A 32 11.04 -5.56 -10.30
N PRO A 33 12.19 -5.03 -9.84
CA PRO A 33 13.26 -4.64 -10.76
C PRO A 33 13.97 -5.84 -11.43
N TYR A 34 13.90 -7.05 -10.82
CA TYR A 34 14.62 -8.25 -11.26
C TYR A 34 13.75 -9.27 -12.00
N THR A 35 12.55 -8.89 -12.43
CA THR A 35 11.59 -9.80 -13.05
C THR A 35 12.14 -10.47 -14.30
N GLY A 36 12.93 -9.77 -15.12
CA GLY A 36 13.56 -10.34 -16.32
C GLY A 36 14.61 -11.42 -16.01
N GLU A 37 15.43 -11.22 -14.99
CA GLU A 37 16.44 -12.16 -14.53
C GLU A 37 15.80 -13.39 -13.89
N ILE A 38 14.76 -13.17 -13.07
CA ILE A 38 13.95 -14.24 -12.48
C ILE A 38 13.25 -15.04 -13.58
N ALA A 39 12.67 -14.37 -14.58
CA ALA A 39 12.06 -15.02 -15.73
C ALA A 39 13.04 -15.88 -16.52
N SER A 40 14.22 -15.32 -16.80
CA SER A 40 15.28 -16.04 -17.53
C SER A 40 15.74 -17.29 -16.78
N GLU A 41 15.90 -17.20 -15.46
CA GLU A 41 16.38 -18.32 -14.64
C GLU A 41 15.37 -19.45 -14.51
N PHE A 42 14.08 -19.11 -14.33
CA PHE A 42 13.01 -20.11 -14.13
C PHE A 42 12.24 -20.44 -15.41
N GLY A 43 12.61 -19.86 -16.56
CA GLY A 43 11.94 -20.09 -17.85
C GLY A 43 10.50 -19.57 -17.88
N LEU A 44 10.25 -18.39 -17.29
CA LEU A 44 8.92 -17.83 -17.14
C LEU A 44 8.50 -16.99 -18.36
N SER A 45 7.23 -17.07 -18.71
CA SER A 45 6.60 -16.16 -19.67
C SER A 45 6.21 -14.83 -18.99
N VAL A 46 5.88 -13.80 -19.80
CA VAL A 46 5.36 -12.52 -19.29
C VAL A 46 4.08 -12.71 -18.46
N ALA A 47 3.23 -13.68 -18.85
CA ALA A 47 2.03 -14.01 -18.07
C ALA A 47 2.38 -14.56 -16.68
N ASP A 48 3.43 -15.40 -16.58
CA ASP A 48 3.91 -15.90 -15.29
C ASP A 48 4.43 -14.78 -14.39
N LEU A 49 5.04 -13.74 -14.97
CA LEU A 49 5.48 -12.56 -14.20
C LEU A 49 4.32 -11.79 -13.57
N GLY A 50 3.17 -11.71 -14.25
CA GLY A 50 1.95 -11.18 -13.65
C GLY A 50 1.46 -12.02 -12.47
N ILE A 51 1.58 -13.35 -12.57
CA ILE A 51 1.26 -14.27 -11.45
C ILE A 51 2.23 -14.06 -10.29
N VAL A 52 3.52 -13.89 -10.55
CA VAL A 52 4.53 -13.57 -9.51
C VAL A 52 4.20 -12.28 -8.80
N ALA A 53 3.85 -11.23 -9.55
CA ALA A 53 3.46 -9.95 -9.00
C ALA A 53 2.20 -10.06 -8.12
N SER A 54 1.19 -10.83 -8.57
CA SER A 54 -0.02 -11.10 -7.79
C SER A 54 0.25 -11.95 -6.55
N ALA A 55 1.06 -12.99 -6.65
CA ALA A 55 1.47 -13.85 -5.55
C ALA A 55 2.20 -13.06 -4.46
N ALA A 56 2.99 -12.07 -4.86
CA ALA A 56 3.68 -11.17 -3.94
C ALA A 56 2.73 -10.27 -3.10
N ILE A 57 1.42 -10.29 -3.38
CA ILE A 57 0.44 -9.44 -2.66
C ILE A 57 -0.66 -10.28 -1.99
N VAL A 58 -0.92 -11.49 -2.46
CA VAL A 58 -2.12 -12.29 -2.14
C VAL A 58 -2.35 -12.54 -0.65
N ALA A 59 -1.30 -12.62 0.17
CA ALA A 59 -1.44 -12.86 1.62
C ALA A 59 -1.76 -11.57 2.40
N VAL A 60 -1.58 -10.39 1.82
CA VAL A 60 -1.71 -9.12 2.53
C VAL A 60 -3.14 -8.76 2.91
N PRO A 61 -4.17 -8.91 2.04
CA PRO A 61 -5.55 -8.60 2.41
C PRO A 61 -5.98 -9.33 3.68
N LEU A 62 -5.76 -10.63 3.75
CA LEU A 62 -6.08 -11.45 4.94
C LEU A 62 -5.14 -11.12 6.11
N GLY A 63 -3.85 -10.94 5.83
CA GLY A 63 -2.86 -10.60 6.84
C GLY A 63 -3.19 -9.30 7.58
N ARG A 64 -3.66 -8.26 6.89
CA ARG A 64 -4.07 -6.98 7.49
C ARG A 64 -5.27 -7.12 8.44
N ILE A 65 -6.21 -8.00 8.12
CA ILE A 65 -7.36 -8.30 8.98
C ILE A 65 -6.92 -8.97 10.27
N VAL A 66 -5.98 -9.90 10.17
CA VAL A 66 -5.52 -10.71 11.31
C VAL A 66 -4.54 -9.93 12.21
N ILE A 67 -3.67 -9.11 11.61
CA ILE A 67 -2.59 -8.48 12.38
C ILE A 67 -3.07 -7.38 13.31
N GLY A 68 -4.15 -6.67 12.98
CA GLY A 68 -4.71 -5.63 13.85
C GLY A 68 -5.02 -6.18 15.24
N PRO A 69 -5.95 -7.15 15.40
CA PRO A 69 -6.25 -7.76 16.68
C PRO A 69 -5.06 -8.43 17.39
N LEU A 70 -4.09 -8.95 16.63
CA LEU A 70 -2.85 -9.49 17.23
C LEU A 70 -1.97 -8.38 17.80
N THR A 71 -1.90 -7.23 17.13
CA THR A 71 -1.16 -6.07 17.63
C THR A 71 -1.81 -5.50 18.88
N ASP A 72 -3.15 -5.43 18.91
CA ASP A 72 -3.89 -5.04 20.10
C ASP A 72 -3.59 -5.97 21.29
N LYS A 73 -3.55 -7.27 21.04
CA LYS A 73 -3.35 -8.28 22.08
C LYS A 73 -1.91 -8.34 22.60
N TYR A 74 -0.93 -8.34 21.69
CA TYR A 74 0.47 -8.61 22.02
C TYR A 74 1.36 -7.35 22.04
N GLY A 75 0.84 -6.23 21.50
CA GLY A 75 1.57 -4.97 21.35
C GLY A 75 2.39 -4.91 20.06
N ALA A 76 2.61 -3.69 19.58
CA ALA A 76 3.34 -3.43 18.35
C ALA A 76 4.79 -3.96 18.35
N PRO A 77 5.58 -3.88 19.44
CA PRO A 77 6.95 -4.42 19.44
C PRO A 77 7.03 -5.93 19.15
N VAL A 78 6.10 -6.71 19.72
CA VAL A 78 6.06 -8.17 19.53
C VAL A 78 5.63 -8.51 18.10
N THR A 79 4.54 -7.91 17.63
CA THR A 79 4.00 -8.20 16.29
C THR A 79 4.90 -7.71 15.19
N ALA A 80 5.54 -6.54 15.35
CA ALA A 80 6.53 -6.00 14.41
C ALA A 80 7.77 -6.92 14.35
N GLY A 81 8.31 -7.31 15.50
CA GLY A 81 9.43 -8.22 15.58
C GLY A 81 9.16 -9.55 14.90
N ALA A 82 8.03 -10.19 15.24
CA ALA A 82 7.63 -11.48 14.67
C ALA A 82 7.40 -11.36 13.14
N THR A 83 6.74 -10.31 12.69
CA THR A 83 6.49 -10.06 11.25
C THR A 83 7.79 -9.89 10.48
N LEU A 84 8.69 -9.00 10.94
CA LEU A 84 9.95 -8.73 10.25
C LEU A 84 10.87 -9.96 10.23
N VAL A 85 10.93 -10.73 11.31
CA VAL A 85 11.72 -11.97 11.35
C VAL A 85 11.14 -13.00 10.37
N THR A 86 9.81 -13.17 10.33
CA THR A 86 9.16 -14.08 9.38
C THR A 86 9.43 -13.63 7.92
N VAL A 87 9.19 -12.37 7.60
CA VAL A 87 9.44 -11.80 6.28
C VAL A 87 10.90 -11.95 5.88
N GLY A 88 11.83 -11.69 6.80
CA GLY A 88 13.26 -11.84 6.57
C GLY A 88 13.67 -13.27 6.25
N ILE A 89 13.19 -14.25 7.03
CA ILE A 89 13.45 -15.68 6.78
C ILE A 89 12.95 -16.09 5.38
N PHE A 90 11.72 -15.70 5.00
CA PHE A 90 11.16 -16.07 3.72
C PHE A 90 11.76 -15.27 2.54
N SER A 91 12.29 -14.06 2.77
CA SER A 91 13.12 -13.37 1.79
C SER A 91 14.44 -14.12 1.55
N ILE A 92 15.09 -14.61 2.59
CA ILE A 92 16.29 -15.47 2.49
C ILE A 92 15.98 -16.78 1.78
N ILE A 93 14.87 -17.45 2.10
CA ILE A 93 14.44 -18.66 1.38
C ILE A 93 14.23 -18.35 -0.12
N SER A 94 13.65 -17.21 -0.46
CA SER A 94 13.52 -16.77 -1.87
C SER A 94 14.88 -16.63 -2.55
N ALA A 95 15.91 -16.13 -1.84
CA ALA A 95 17.26 -15.99 -2.38
C ALA A 95 17.91 -17.35 -2.73
N PHE A 96 17.58 -18.41 -2.01
CA PHE A 96 18.08 -19.76 -2.23
C PHE A 96 17.13 -20.66 -3.04
N ALA A 97 16.01 -20.11 -3.55
CA ALA A 97 15.06 -20.90 -4.32
C ALA A 97 15.70 -21.43 -5.60
N THR A 98 15.56 -22.74 -5.83
CA THR A 98 16.05 -23.46 -7.03
C THR A 98 14.93 -23.80 -7.99
N THR A 99 13.67 -23.63 -7.58
CA THR A 99 12.49 -23.89 -8.41
C THR A 99 11.51 -22.71 -8.31
N TYR A 100 10.74 -22.50 -9.38
CA TYR A 100 9.69 -21.50 -9.42
C TYR A 100 8.66 -21.66 -8.28
N ALA A 101 8.30 -22.90 -7.93
CA ALA A 101 7.36 -23.18 -6.85
C ALA A 101 7.87 -22.72 -5.47
N VAL A 102 9.15 -22.99 -5.15
CA VAL A 102 9.77 -22.55 -3.91
C VAL A 102 9.90 -21.02 -3.88
N PHE A 103 10.29 -20.43 -5.01
CA PHE A 103 10.38 -18.97 -5.15
C PHE A 103 9.02 -18.33 -4.90
N THR A 104 7.99 -18.72 -5.63
CA THR A 104 6.64 -18.13 -5.52
C THR A 104 6.03 -18.38 -4.14
N GLY A 105 6.14 -19.60 -3.60
CA GLY A 105 5.65 -19.92 -2.26
C GLY A 105 6.31 -19.11 -1.16
N SER A 106 7.63 -18.92 -1.22
CA SER A 106 8.34 -18.06 -0.26
C SER A 106 7.97 -16.58 -0.43
N ARG A 107 7.74 -16.10 -1.66
CA ARG A 107 7.27 -14.74 -1.92
C ARG A 107 5.87 -14.47 -1.38
N ILE A 108 4.97 -15.44 -1.43
CA ILE A 108 3.62 -15.32 -0.81
C ILE A 108 3.76 -15.01 0.68
N ILE A 109 4.63 -15.71 1.41
CA ILE A 109 4.81 -15.47 2.85
C ILE A 109 5.61 -14.17 3.10
N ALA A 110 6.65 -13.92 2.31
CA ALA A 110 7.39 -12.65 2.40
C ALA A 110 6.51 -11.42 2.10
N SER A 111 5.40 -11.59 1.35
CA SER A 111 4.43 -10.52 1.09
C SER A 111 3.74 -10.00 2.36
N LEU A 112 3.75 -10.76 3.45
CA LEU A 112 3.32 -10.28 4.77
C LEU A 112 4.08 -9.02 5.23
N ALA A 113 5.16 -8.65 4.55
CA ALA A 113 5.76 -7.31 4.69
C ALA A 113 4.74 -6.17 4.54
N GLY A 114 3.69 -6.34 3.74
CA GLY A 114 2.62 -5.36 3.56
C GLY A 114 1.71 -5.16 4.77
N ILE A 115 1.74 -6.04 5.78
CA ILE A 115 0.97 -5.86 7.03
C ILE A 115 1.66 -4.92 8.02
N THR A 116 2.94 -4.61 7.81
CA THR A 116 3.71 -3.67 8.65
C THR A 116 3.07 -2.29 8.73
N PHE A 117 2.31 -1.90 7.70
CA PHE A 117 1.51 -0.68 7.72
C PHE A 117 0.55 -0.64 8.91
N VAL A 118 -0.22 -1.73 9.11
CA VAL A 118 -1.24 -1.79 10.18
C VAL A 118 -0.57 -1.75 11.56
N ILE A 119 0.52 -2.49 11.74
CA ILE A 119 1.26 -2.50 13.00
C ILE A 119 1.81 -1.10 13.31
N GLY A 120 2.41 -0.46 12.29
CA GLY A 120 3.08 0.82 12.47
C GLY A 120 2.09 1.97 12.73
N ILE A 121 0.95 2.03 12.01
CA ILE A 121 -0.04 3.08 12.22
C ILE A 121 -0.65 3.00 13.62
N GLN A 122 -0.94 1.77 14.11
CA GLN A 122 -1.40 1.56 15.47
C GLN A 122 -0.35 2.02 16.50
N HIS A 123 0.92 1.63 16.30
CA HIS A 123 2.00 2.02 17.21
C HIS A 123 2.22 3.53 17.26
N VAL A 124 2.16 4.21 16.11
CA VAL A 124 2.26 5.67 16.05
C VAL A 124 1.09 6.31 16.79
N ALA A 125 -0.14 5.84 16.57
CA ALA A 125 -1.34 6.34 17.25
C ALA A 125 -1.30 6.17 18.78
N GLU A 126 -0.63 5.13 19.29
CA GLU A 126 -0.45 4.92 20.71
C GLU A 126 0.46 5.96 21.38
N TRP A 127 1.40 6.54 20.64
CA TRP A 127 2.45 7.42 21.16
C TRP A 127 2.21 8.90 20.91
N PHE A 128 1.40 9.25 19.91
CA PHE A 128 1.13 10.66 19.56
C PHE A 128 -0.26 11.09 19.99
N GLU A 129 -0.38 12.35 20.41
CA GLU A 129 -1.64 13.00 20.75
C GLU A 129 -2.28 13.57 19.47
N GLU A 130 -3.61 13.79 19.47
CA GLU A 130 -4.37 14.24 18.31
C GLU A 130 -3.76 15.42 17.56
N GLU A 131 -3.19 16.39 18.30
CA GLU A 131 -2.57 17.59 17.72
C GLU A 131 -1.42 17.28 16.76
N ASN A 132 -0.66 16.21 17.02
CA ASN A 132 0.54 15.84 16.26
C ASN A 132 0.42 14.50 15.53
N LEU A 133 -0.71 13.80 15.71
CA LEU A 133 -0.92 12.46 15.17
C LEU A 133 -0.87 12.48 13.64
N GLY A 134 -1.58 13.38 12.99
CA GLY A 134 -1.62 13.47 11.52
C GLY A 134 -0.23 13.73 10.91
N THR A 135 0.61 14.53 11.57
CA THR A 135 2.00 14.74 11.12
C THR A 135 2.84 13.47 11.28
N ALA A 136 2.71 12.80 12.42
CA ALA A 136 3.45 11.56 12.68
C ALA A 136 3.05 10.43 11.75
N GLU A 137 1.75 10.24 11.52
CA GLU A 137 1.22 9.27 10.55
C GLU A 137 1.61 9.63 9.11
N GLY A 138 1.63 10.92 8.76
CA GLY A 138 2.09 11.38 7.45
C GLY A 138 3.58 11.06 7.21
N ILE A 139 4.44 11.24 8.20
CA ILE A 139 5.85 10.84 8.14
C ILE A 139 5.96 9.32 8.01
N PHE A 140 5.29 8.58 8.89
CA PHE A 140 5.27 7.12 8.87
C PHE A 140 4.82 6.57 7.52
N ALA A 141 3.66 7.00 7.05
CA ALA A 141 3.08 6.48 5.81
C ALA A 141 3.86 6.94 4.57
N GLY A 142 4.25 8.22 4.48
CA GLY A 142 4.95 8.77 3.33
C GLY A 142 6.35 8.18 3.16
N VAL A 143 7.18 8.23 4.21
CA VAL A 143 8.53 7.67 4.18
C VAL A 143 8.51 6.14 4.10
N GLY A 144 7.52 5.49 4.74
CA GLY A 144 7.34 4.05 4.66
C GLY A 144 7.04 3.57 3.23
N ASN A 145 6.03 4.15 2.59
CA ASN A 145 5.68 3.83 1.19
C ASN A 145 6.83 4.08 0.20
N ALA A 146 7.69 5.07 0.47
CA ALA A 146 8.86 5.34 -0.36
C ALA A 146 9.82 4.15 -0.46
N GLY A 147 9.70 3.13 0.40
CA GLY A 147 10.46 1.88 0.33
C GLY A 147 10.33 1.15 -1.02
N ALA A 148 9.17 1.19 -1.67
CA ALA A 148 9.03 0.62 -3.02
C ALA A 148 9.88 1.40 -4.05
N GLY A 149 9.74 2.71 -4.11
CA GLY A 149 10.47 3.55 -5.07
C GLY A 149 11.96 3.68 -4.75
N LEU A 150 12.28 4.14 -3.54
CA LEU A 150 13.65 4.42 -3.13
C LEU A 150 14.42 3.15 -2.76
N GLY A 151 13.80 2.20 -2.06
CA GLY A 151 14.42 0.94 -1.67
C GLY A 151 14.52 -0.02 -2.85
N ALA A 152 13.37 -0.59 -3.27
CA ALA A 152 13.35 -1.66 -4.24
C ALA A 152 13.80 -1.21 -5.64
N TYR A 153 13.29 -0.10 -6.17
CA TYR A 153 13.61 0.31 -7.52
C TYR A 153 14.88 1.15 -7.66
N PHE A 154 15.14 2.06 -6.71
CA PHE A 154 16.30 2.95 -6.84
C PHE A 154 17.58 2.33 -6.25
N THR A 155 17.51 1.77 -5.03
CA THR A 155 18.69 1.34 -4.27
C THR A 155 19.16 -0.06 -4.67
N LEU A 156 18.25 -1.06 -4.68
CA LEU A 156 18.67 -2.44 -4.88
C LEU A 156 19.34 -2.69 -6.25
N PRO A 157 18.83 -2.20 -7.40
CA PRO A 157 19.51 -2.44 -8.68
C PRO A 157 20.87 -1.76 -8.81
N ARG A 158 21.09 -0.66 -8.08
CA ARG A 158 22.41 0.03 -8.08
C ARG A 158 23.43 -0.68 -7.24
N ILE A 159 23.00 -1.40 -6.19
CA ILE A 159 23.91 -2.18 -5.33
C ILE A 159 24.14 -3.56 -5.94
N PHE A 160 23.08 -4.25 -6.37
CA PHE A 160 23.09 -5.65 -6.78
C PHE A 160 22.83 -5.82 -8.28
N GLY A 161 23.13 -4.81 -9.09
CA GLY A 161 22.98 -4.82 -10.54
C GLY A 161 24.12 -5.57 -11.26
N ASP A 162 24.31 -5.22 -12.54
CA ASP A 162 25.27 -5.86 -13.40
C ASP A 162 26.70 -5.86 -12.81
N GLY A 163 27.33 -7.03 -12.83
CA GLY A 163 28.70 -7.21 -12.37
C GLY A 163 28.89 -7.30 -10.85
N TYR A 164 27.84 -7.26 -10.05
CA TYR A 164 27.97 -7.46 -8.60
C TYR A 164 28.35 -8.90 -8.28
N VAL A 165 29.50 -9.08 -7.65
CA VAL A 165 29.96 -10.37 -7.12
C VAL A 165 29.80 -10.34 -5.59
N ASP A 166 29.07 -11.30 -5.06
CA ASP A 166 28.82 -11.36 -3.62
C ASP A 166 30.09 -11.70 -2.85
N PRO A 167 30.47 -10.91 -1.82
CA PRO A 167 31.70 -11.13 -1.06
C PRO A 167 31.68 -12.39 -0.19
N ILE A 168 30.51 -12.95 0.13
CA ILE A 168 30.35 -14.15 0.97
C ILE A 168 30.19 -15.40 0.12
N PHE A 169 29.28 -15.34 -0.86
CA PHE A 169 28.86 -16.48 -1.68
C PHE A 169 29.53 -16.53 -3.06
N GLY A 170 30.24 -15.46 -3.44
CA GLY A 170 30.95 -15.37 -4.72
C GLY A 170 29.99 -15.61 -5.90
N SER A 171 30.44 -16.41 -6.88
CA SER A 171 29.67 -16.74 -8.07
C SER A 171 28.50 -17.70 -7.81
N ALA A 172 28.42 -18.34 -6.65
CA ALA A 172 27.29 -19.23 -6.34
C ALA A 172 25.95 -18.49 -6.24
N PHE A 173 25.98 -17.17 -5.99
CA PHE A 173 24.80 -16.31 -5.99
C PHE A 173 24.50 -15.71 -7.38
N LEU A 174 25.38 -15.90 -8.37
CA LEU A 174 25.17 -15.42 -9.72
C LEU A 174 24.40 -16.47 -10.52
N ALA A 175 23.09 -16.29 -10.60
CA ALA A 175 22.28 -17.06 -11.53
C ALA A 175 22.23 -16.42 -12.93
N THR A 176 22.39 -15.10 -12.97
CA THR A 176 22.41 -14.23 -14.17
C THR A 176 23.46 -13.15 -14.00
N SER A 177 23.60 -12.22 -14.98
CA SER A 177 24.51 -11.07 -14.86
C SER A 177 24.20 -10.16 -13.68
N VAL A 178 22.96 -10.23 -13.15
CA VAL A 178 22.45 -9.42 -12.04
C VAL A 178 22.20 -10.29 -10.82
N ASN A 179 22.66 -9.85 -9.66
CA ASN A 179 22.62 -10.64 -8.44
C ASN A 179 21.35 -10.38 -7.60
N TRP A 180 20.17 -10.70 -8.14
CA TRP A 180 18.90 -10.56 -7.45
C TRP A 180 18.83 -11.40 -6.15
N ARG A 181 19.55 -12.52 -6.08
CA ARG A 181 19.62 -13.40 -4.90
C ARG A 181 20.27 -12.69 -3.72
N ALA A 182 21.36 -11.96 -3.96
CA ALA A 182 22.00 -11.14 -2.95
C ALA A 182 21.05 -10.04 -2.43
N ALA A 183 20.29 -9.38 -3.31
CA ALA A 183 19.31 -8.38 -2.90
C ALA A 183 18.28 -8.96 -1.90
N PHE A 184 17.76 -10.17 -2.16
CA PHE A 184 16.80 -10.82 -1.26
C PHE A 184 17.44 -11.31 0.03
N PHE A 185 18.66 -11.84 -0.04
CA PHE A 185 19.39 -12.30 1.13
C PHE A 185 19.66 -11.14 2.10
N TYR A 186 20.30 -10.06 1.62
CA TYR A 186 20.67 -8.94 2.49
C TYR A 186 19.49 -8.15 3.01
N THR A 187 18.45 -7.94 2.21
CA THR A 187 17.22 -7.32 2.72
C THR A 187 16.52 -8.20 3.74
N GLY A 188 16.56 -9.53 3.58
CA GLY A 188 16.07 -10.49 4.55
C GLY A 188 16.84 -10.45 5.87
N VAL A 189 18.18 -10.39 5.81
CA VAL A 189 19.02 -10.24 7.00
C VAL A 189 18.72 -8.91 7.71
N LEU A 190 18.61 -7.81 6.98
CA LEU A 190 18.24 -6.51 7.55
C LEU A 190 16.87 -6.54 8.23
N ALA A 191 15.90 -7.26 7.65
CA ALA A 191 14.58 -7.40 8.26
C ALA A 191 14.66 -8.16 9.60
N ILE A 192 15.43 -9.25 9.67
CA ILE A 192 15.62 -9.99 10.93
C ILE A 192 16.28 -9.09 11.98
N ILE A 193 17.35 -8.37 11.60
CA ILE A 193 18.03 -7.44 12.50
C ILE A 193 17.05 -6.35 12.99
N LEU A 194 16.34 -5.70 12.08
CA LEU A 194 15.38 -4.68 12.45
C LEU A 194 14.23 -5.24 13.30
N GLY A 195 13.81 -6.48 13.02
CA GLY A 195 12.79 -7.17 13.83
C GLY A 195 13.23 -7.38 15.28
N VAL A 196 14.46 -7.81 15.47
CA VAL A 196 15.07 -7.95 16.81
C VAL A 196 15.24 -6.58 17.48
N VAL A 197 15.73 -5.58 16.73
CA VAL A 197 15.87 -4.20 17.24
C VAL A 197 14.50 -3.63 17.64
N TYR A 198 13.48 -3.84 16.83
CA TYR A 198 12.12 -3.34 17.14
C TYR A 198 11.56 -4.04 18.39
N TYR A 199 11.74 -5.36 18.52
CA TYR A 199 11.29 -6.13 19.69
C TYR A 199 11.98 -5.66 20.98
N VAL A 200 13.28 -5.37 20.94
CA VAL A 200 14.08 -4.98 22.10
C VAL A 200 13.91 -3.52 22.48
N PHE A 201 13.84 -2.63 21.50
CA PHE A 201 13.87 -1.18 21.71
C PHE A 201 12.52 -0.49 21.47
N GLY A 202 11.53 -1.17 20.90
CA GLY A 202 10.18 -0.65 20.78
C GLY A 202 9.50 -0.60 22.14
N ASP A 203 8.86 0.51 22.44
CA ASP A 203 8.09 0.61 23.67
C ASP A 203 6.65 0.13 23.43
N PRO A 204 6.02 -0.55 24.40
CA PRO A 204 4.58 -0.82 24.35
C PRO A 204 3.77 0.48 24.44
N ALA A 205 2.46 0.38 24.29
CA ALA A 205 1.54 1.54 24.36
C ALA A 205 1.85 2.47 25.55
N LYS A 206 1.73 3.81 25.30
CA LYS A 206 2.06 4.89 26.26
C LYS A 206 1.26 4.81 27.55
N SER A 207 0.03 4.27 27.54
CA SER A 207 -0.81 4.14 28.74
C SER A 207 -1.55 2.82 28.80
N GLU A 208 -1.74 2.31 30.01
CA GLU A 208 -2.56 1.12 30.27
C GLU A 208 -4.02 1.31 29.82
N ALA A 209 -4.57 2.53 29.97
CA ALA A 209 -5.91 2.84 29.54
C ALA A 209 -6.08 2.75 28.01
N LYS A 210 -5.11 3.26 27.23
CA LYS A 210 -5.07 3.05 25.76
C LYS A 210 -4.93 1.57 25.41
N ARG A 211 -4.09 0.85 26.12
CA ARG A 211 -3.90 -0.59 25.95
C ARG A 211 -5.15 -1.41 26.26
N GLU A 212 -5.93 -1.02 27.28
CA GLU A 212 -7.18 -1.70 27.63
C GLU A 212 -8.30 -1.36 26.65
N ALA A 213 -8.42 -0.09 26.24
CA ALA A 213 -9.39 0.31 25.21
C ALA A 213 -9.14 -0.42 23.89
N THR A 214 -7.85 -0.61 23.51
CA THR A 214 -7.47 -1.32 22.30
C THR A 214 -7.67 -2.83 22.42
N LYS A 215 -7.48 -3.41 23.63
CA LYS A 215 -7.74 -4.84 23.89
C LYS A 215 -9.21 -5.25 23.72
N ALA A 216 -10.13 -4.31 23.82
CA ALA A 216 -11.54 -4.59 23.61
C ALA A 216 -11.84 -5.07 22.17
N GLY A 217 -10.97 -4.72 21.23
CA GLY A 217 -11.04 -5.16 19.82
C GLY A 217 -12.39 -4.81 19.19
N VAL A 218 -12.48 -4.89 17.88
CA VAL A 218 -13.74 -4.76 17.16
C VAL A 218 -14.54 -6.06 17.36
N SER A 219 -15.71 -5.99 17.99
CA SER A 219 -16.59 -7.15 18.13
C SER A 219 -17.04 -7.64 16.76
N TRP A 220 -17.44 -8.94 16.66
CA TRP A 220 -17.93 -9.50 15.40
C TRP A 220 -19.15 -8.74 14.85
N ASP A 221 -19.98 -8.19 15.73
CA ASP A 221 -21.16 -7.42 15.35
C ASP A 221 -20.77 -6.02 14.84
N GLN A 222 -19.78 -5.37 15.45
CA GLN A 222 -19.18 -4.13 14.92
C GLN A 222 -18.53 -4.39 13.54
N TRP A 223 -17.87 -5.53 13.37
CA TRP A 223 -17.28 -5.92 12.09
C TRP A 223 -18.35 -6.07 11.01
N LYS A 224 -19.43 -6.83 11.29
CA LYS A 224 -20.57 -6.95 10.39
C LYS A 224 -21.19 -5.60 10.08
N PHE A 225 -21.37 -4.77 11.10
CA PHE A 225 -21.88 -3.42 10.94
C PHE A 225 -21.05 -2.63 9.93
N ILE A 226 -19.72 -2.54 10.10
CA ILE A 226 -18.83 -1.76 9.24
C ILE A 226 -18.84 -2.28 7.80
N VAL A 227 -18.71 -3.59 7.58
CA VAL A 227 -18.64 -4.15 6.22
C VAL A 227 -19.97 -4.06 5.45
N THR A 228 -21.08 -3.84 6.15
CA THR A 228 -22.39 -3.66 5.51
C THR A 228 -22.72 -2.19 5.27
N ARG A 229 -21.93 -1.26 5.82
CA ARG A 229 -22.16 0.17 5.61
C ARG A 229 -21.70 0.61 4.23
N TYR A 230 -22.60 1.28 3.57
CA TYR A 230 -22.45 1.74 2.23
C TYR A 230 -21.22 2.65 2.01
N GLY A 231 -20.96 3.59 2.92
CA GLY A 231 -19.78 4.44 2.87
C GLY A 231 -18.46 3.63 2.96
N ALA A 232 -18.39 2.64 3.88
CA ALA A 232 -17.21 1.78 4.00
C ALA A 232 -17.00 0.92 2.76
N VAL A 233 -18.08 0.38 2.16
CA VAL A 233 -18.02 -0.40 0.91
C VAL A 233 -17.51 0.46 -0.23
N VAL A 234 -18.06 1.67 -0.43
CA VAL A 234 -17.66 2.56 -1.51
C VAL A 234 -16.21 3.02 -1.37
N LEU A 235 -15.79 3.42 -0.16
CA LEU A 235 -14.40 3.80 0.09
C LEU A 235 -13.46 2.61 -0.14
N SER A 236 -13.86 1.39 0.25
CA SER A 236 -13.08 0.16 0.02
C SER A 236 -12.91 -0.14 -1.47
N VAL A 237 -13.97 -0.04 -2.25
CA VAL A 237 -13.94 -0.28 -3.70
C VAL A 237 -13.14 0.83 -4.41
N ALA A 238 -13.31 2.09 -3.99
CA ALA A 238 -12.48 3.20 -4.47
C ALA A 238 -10.99 2.97 -4.15
N TYR A 239 -10.68 2.40 -2.99
CA TYR A 239 -9.30 2.10 -2.59
C TYR A 239 -8.70 0.91 -3.36
N ILE A 240 -9.51 -0.04 -3.85
CA ILE A 240 -9.06 -1.05 -4.83
C ILE A 240 -8.54 -0.35 -6.09
N MET A 241 -9.27 0.65 -6.57
CA MET A 241 -8.95 1.39 -7.78
C MET A 241 -7.67 2.25 -7.64
N THR A 242 -7.32 2.69 -6.44
CA THR A 242 -6.20 3.61 -6.19
C THR A 242 -5.01 2.88 -5.57
N PHE A 243 -5.08 2.48 -4.32
CA PHE A 243 -4.00 1.75 -3.64
C PHE A 243 -3.75 0.37 -4.24
N GLY A 244 -4.80 -0.35 -4.64
CA GLY A 244 -4.66 -1.60 -5.38
C GLY A 244 -3.92 -1.41 -6.69
N LEU A 245 -4.19 -0.32 -7.40
CA LEU A 245 -3.44 0.07 -8.61
C LEU A 245 -1.98 0.43 -8.26
N GLU A 246 -1.75 1.20 -7.20
CA GLU A 246 -0.39 1.53 -6.74
C GLU A 246 0.44 0.26 -6.53
N LEU A 247 -0.12 -0.71 -5.81
CA LEU A 247 0.56 -1.99 -5.55
C LEU A 247 0.85 -2.77 -6.84
N ALA A 248 -0.14 -2.83 -7.75
CA ALA A 248 0.01 -3.50 -9.03
C ALA A 248 1.09 -2.84 -9.91
N MET A 249 1.06 -1.51 -10.02
CA MET A 249 2.06 -0.75 -10.77
C MET A 249 3.45 -0.89 -10.17
N ASN A 250 3.57 -0.87 -8.84
CA ASN A 250 4.84 -1.12 -8.14
C ASN A 250 5.40 -2.53 -8.42
N GLY A 251 4.54 -3.51 -8.63
CA GLY A 251 4.97 -4.86 -8.99
C GLY A 251 5.26 -5.06 -10.49
N TRP A 252 4.72 -4.18 -11.35
CA TRP A 252 4.66 -4.41 -12.79
C TRP A 252 5.52 -3.48 -13.65
N LEU A 253 5.71 -2.20 -13.27
CA LEU A 253 6.35 -1.21 -14.16
C LEU A 253 7.76 -1.56 -14.60
N GLY A 254 8.56 -2.21 -13.76
CA GLY A 254 9.88 -2.69 -14.15
C GLY A 254 9.81 -3.66 -15.32
N THR A 255 8.92 -4.65 -15.24
CA THR A 255 8.62 -5.61 -16.31
C THR A 255 8.11 -4.89 -17.56
N TYR A 256 7.14 -3.98 -17.39
CA TYR A 256 6.56 -3.25 -18.51
C TYR A 256 7.59 -2.49 -19.34
N TYR A 257 8.50 -1.75 -18.71
CA TYR A 257 9.53 -1.01 -19.46
C TYR A 257 10.53 -1.93 -20.17
N ARG A 258 10.81 -3.08 -19.60
CA ARG A 258 11.72 -4.07 -20.23
C ARG A 258 11.04 -4.79 -21.39
N GLU A 259 9.85 -5.31 -21.19
CA GLU A 259 9.17 -6.15 -22.19
C GLU A 259 8.50 -5.33 -23.30
N ALA A 260 7.89 -4.19 -22.97
CA ALA A 260 7.15 -3.39 -23.96
C ALA A 260 8.05 -2.45 -24.77
N PHE A 261 9.20 -2.00 -24.21
CA PHE A 261 10.10 -1.04 -24.85
C PHE A 261 11.51 -1.60 -25.09
N GLY A 262 11.77 -2.86 -24.70
CA GLY A 262 13.09 -3.47 -24.88
C GLY A 262 14.19 -2.80 -24.02
N GLN A 263 13.84 -2.18 -22.86
CA GLN A 263 14.82 -1.56 -22.01
C GLN A 263 15.67 -2.62 -21.29
N GLY A 264 16.86 -2.89 -21.82
CA GLY A 264 17.76 -3.93 -21.31
C GLY A 264 18.47 -3.57 -20.01
N ASP A 265 18.74 -2.27 -19.78
CA ASP A 265 19.42 -1.80 -18.57
C ASP A 265 18.46 -1.78 -17.38
N ILE A 266 18.75 -2.64 -16.39
CA ILE A 266 17.93 -2.80 -15.18
C ILE A 266 17.89 -1.53 -14.34
N VAL A 267 18.99 -0.78 -14.24
CA VAL A 267 19.05 0.44 -13.43
C VAL A 267 18.18 1.54 -14.05
N ILE A 268 18.19 1.64 -15.39
CA ILE A 268 17.35 2.61 -16.12
C ILE A 268 15.88 2.22 -15.99
N ALA A 269 15.51 0.97 -16.27
CA ALA A 269 14.13 0.50 -16.15
C ALA A 269 13.58 0.69 -14.73
N ALA A 270 14.38 0.34 -13.73
CA ALA A 270 14.03 0.54 -12.32
C ALA A 270 13.93 2.02 -11.93
N THR A 271 14.81 2.88 -12.47
CA THR A 271 14.72 4.33 -12.23
C THR A 271 13.44 4.92 -12.81
N PHE A 272 13.02 4.47 -13.99
CA PHE A 272 11.75 4.89 -14.58
C PHE A 272 10.55 4.42 -13.74
N ALA A 273 10.55 3.18 -13.25
CA ALA A 273 9.52 2.68 -12.36
C ALA A 273 9.49 3.43 -11.02
N ALA A 274 10.66 3.81 -10.48
CA ALA A 274 10.76 4.58 -9.24
C ALA A 274 10.04 5.94 -9.31
N THR A 275 9.95 6.57 -10.50
CA THR A 275 9.25 7.87 -10.65
C THR A 275 7.77 7.77 -10.25
N PHE A 276 7.10 6.70 -10.66
CA PHE A 276 5.73 6.39 -10.24
C PHE A 276 5.64 6.16 -8.72
N SER A 277 6.47 5.25 -8.20
CA SER A 277 6.42 4.86 -6.77
C SER A 277 6.72 6.02 -5.83
N ILE A 278 7.65 6.90 -6.21
CA ILE A 278 7.98 8.10 -5.44
C ILE A 278 6.80 9.09 -5.46
N ALA A 279 6.18 9.29 -6.63
CA ALA A 279 5.00 10.15 -6.74
C ALA A 279 3.84 9.63 -5.90
N ALA A 280 3.50 8.34 -6.02
CA ALA A 280 2.40 7.71 -5.30
C ALA A 280 2.61 7.74 -3.78
N GLY A 281 3.82 7.44 -3.30
CA GLY A 281 4.13 7.41 -1.87
C GLY A 281 4.29 8.80 -1.24
N LEU A 282 5.26 9.59 -1.73
CA LEU A 282 5.63 10.86 -1.07
C LEU A 282 4.61 11.98 -1.24
N LEU A 283 3.78 11.96 -2.29
CA LEU A 283 2.79 13.02 -2.53
C LEU A 283 1.41 12.71 -1.92
N ARG A 284 1.22 11.56 -1.29
CA ARG A 284 -0.04 11.19 -0.62
C ARG A 284 -0.51 12.21 0.45
N PRO A 285 0.36 12.76 1.33
CA PRO A 285 -0.07 13.79 2.26
C PRO A 285 -0.63 15.04 1.60
N LEU A 286 -0.17 15.36 0.39
CA LEU A 286 -0.67 16.49 -0.39
C LEU A 286 -2.12 16.28 -0.83
N GLY A 287 -2.50 15.04 -1.18
CA GLY A 287 -3.90 14.70 -1.51
C GLY A 287 -4.86 14.95 -0.35
N GLY A 288 -4.48 14.54 0.86
CA GLY A 288 -5.23 14.82 2.09
C GLY A 288 -5.30 16.31 2.40
N TYR A 289 -4.17 17.03 2.28
CA TYR A 289 -4.12 18.47 2.49
C TYR A 289 -5.03 19.24 1.52
N ILE A 290 -5.03 18.88 0.24
CA ILE A 290 -5.92 19.51 -0.76
C ILE A 290 -7.39 19.19 -0.44
N SER A 291 -7.71 17.96 -0.03
CA SER A 291 -9.05 17.58 0.45
C SER A 291 -9.54 18.49 1.58
N ASP A 292 -8.68 18.72 2.58
CA ASP A 292 -8.99 19.61 3.70
C ASP A 292 -9.12 21.07 3.25
N TYR A 293 -8.28 21.51 2.33
CA TYR A 293 -8.33 22.88 1.78
C TYR A 293 -9.63 23.12 1.00
N VAL A 294 -10.01 22.18 0.13
CA VAL A 294 -11.26 22.23 -0.65
C VAL A 294 -12.47 22.27 0.31
N TYR A 295 -12.47 21.45 1.34
CA TYR A 295 -13.52 21.43 2.36
C TYR A 295 -13.60 22.74 3.15
N LYS A 296 -12.48 23.23 3.72
CA LYS A 296 -12.45 24.45 4.55
C LYS A 296 -12.77 25.73 3.78
N LYS A 297 -12.49 25.74 2.46
CA LYS A 297 -12.75 26.88 1.60
C LYS A 297 -14.07 26.76 0.83
N GLU A 298 -14.81 25.68 1.06
CA GLU A 298 -16.10 25.43 0.37
C GLU A 298 -15.98 25.54 -1.15
N ILE A 299 -14.86 25.00 -1.70
CA ILE A 299 -14.59 25.10 -3.14
C ILE A 299 -15.49 24.11 -3.88
N ASN A 300 -16.42 24.64 -4.67
CA ASN A 300 -17.34 23.85 -5.46
C ASN A 300 -16.67 23.46 -6.80
N LEU A 301 -16.00 22.32 -6.84
CA LEU A 301 -15.34 21.78 -8.03
C LEU A 301 -16.34 21.22 -9.05
N LEU A 302 -17.42 20.63 -8.55
CA LEU A 302 -18.41 19.88 -9.31
C LEU A 302 -19.81 20.30 -8.82
N PRO A 303 -20.50 21.24 -9.51
CA PRO A 303 -21.75 21.83 -9.03
C PRO A 303 -22.88 20.85 -8.72
N TRP A 304 -22.89 19.65 -9.34
CA TRP A 304 -23.92 18.64 -9.09
C TRP A 304 -23.74 17.87 -7.74
N PHE A 305 -22.63 18.08 -7.03
CA PHE A 305 -22.37 17.54 -5.68
C PHE A 305 -22.60 18.61 -4.61
N GLU A 306 -23.67 19.33 -4.63
CA GLU A 306 -23.99 20.48 -3.78
C GLU A 306 -23.55 20.27 -2.32
N GLY A 307 -22.60 21.10 -1.81
CA GLY A 307 -22.19 21.11 -0.42
C GLY A 307 -21.23 19.98 0.03
N GLU A 308 -21.05 18.92 -0.76
CA GLU A 308 -20.25 17.76 -0.41
C GLU A 308 -18.79 17.92 -0.90
N TYR A 309 -18.09 18.94 -0.43
CA TYR A 309 -16.79 19.37 -0.98
C TYR A 309 -15.69 18.29 -0.93
N ARG A 310 -15.61 17.47 0.15
CA ARG A 310 -14.67 16.35 0.21
C ARG A 310 -15.00 15.25 -0.81
N ASN A 311 -16.27 14.95 -0.99
CA ASN A 311 -16.75 13.98 -1.96
C ASN A 311 -16.42 14.43 -3.39
N GLN A 312 -16.54 15.73 -3.68
CA GLN A 312 -16.17 16.30 -4.98
C GLN A 312 -14.69 16.10 -5.29
N TRP A 313 -13.81 16.36 -4.32
CA TRP A 313 -12.37 16.15 -4.50
C TRP A 313 -12.02 14.68 -4.70
N THR A 314 -12.56 13.81 -3.85
CA THR A 314 -12.34 12.36 -3.98
C THR A 314 -12.82 11.85 -5.34
N PHE A 315 -14.02 12.22 -5.76
CA PHE A 315 -14.55 11.85 -7.07
C PHE A 315 -13.67 12.35 -8.23
N ALA A 316 -13.27 13.62 -8.19
CA ALA A 316 -12.41 14.19 -9.23
C ALA A 316 -11.08 13.44 -9.37
N THR A 317 -10.46 13.05 -8.24
CA THR A 317 -9.21 12.28 -8.25
C THR A 317 -9.41 10.86 -8.76
N LEU A 318 -10.55 10.21 -8.48
CA LEU A 318 -10.87 8.89 -9.03
C LEU A 318 -11.07 8.95 -10.56
N VAL A 319 -11.77 9.95 -11.07
CA VAL A 319 -11.91 10.19 -12.51
C VAL A 319 -10.53 10.42 -13.15
N TYR A 320 -9.68 11.20 -12.49
CA TYR A 320 -8.32 11.45 -12.96
C TYR A 320 -7.51 10.13 -13.06
N VAL A 321 -7.51 9.27 -12.02
CA VAL A 321 -6.82 7.97 -12.08
C VAL A 321 -7.33 7.13 -13.23
N MET A 322 -8.65 7.01 -13.41
CA MET A 322 -9.25 6.27 -14.51
C MET A 322 -8.77 6.80 -15.87
N LEU A 323 -8.79 8.10 -16.09
CA LEU A 323 -8.37 8.72 -17.35
C LEU A 323 -6.88 8.54 -17.61
N THR A 324 -6.03 8.61 -16.58
CA THR A 324 -4.59 8.38 -16.73
C THR A 324 -4.26 6.94 -17.10
N MET A 325 -5.09 5.96 -16.77
CA MET A 325 -4.93 4.58 -17.24
C MET A 325 -5.11 4.47 -18.75
N PHE A 326 -6.09 5.15 -19.34
CA PHE A 326 -6.19 5.26 -20.81
C PHE A 326 -5.00 6.03 -21.39
N GLY A 327 -4.54 7.07 -20.67
CA GLY A 327 -3.32 7.81 -21.01
C GLY A 327 -2.08 6.93 -21.05
N MET A 328 -1.94 5.95 -20.14
CA MET A 328 -0.86 4.97 -20.18
C MET A 328 -0.87 4.14 -21.47
N THR A 329 -2.04 3.68 -21.91
CA THR A 329 -2.17 2.97 -23.19
C THR A 329 -1.75 3.86 -24.35
N ALA A 330 -2.29 5.08 -24.42
CA ALA A 330 -1.95 6.02 -25.49
C ALA A 330 -0.44 6.35 -25.51
N ALA A 331 0.16 6.58 -24.35
CA ALA A 331 1.59 6.82 -24.21
C ALA A 331 2.43 5.63 -24.67
N GLY A 332 2.04 4.41 -24.29
CA GLY A 332 2.71 3.17 -24.69
C GLY A 332 2.68 2.97 -26.22
N LEU A 333 1.54 3.20 -26.84
CA LEU A 333 1.38 3.07 -28.30
C LEU A 333 2.23 4.05 -29.11
N THR A 334 2.79 5.11 -28.51
CA THR A 334 3.77 5.99 -29.18
C THR A 334 5.10 5.31 -29.44
N GLY A 335 5.40 4.17 -28.76
CA GLY A 335 6.71 3.53 -28.76
C GLY A 335 7.81 4.31 -28.03
N ASN A 336 7.49 5.46 -27.43
CA ASN A 336 8.45 6.29 -26.71
C ASN A 336 8.38 6.03 -25.21
N ILE A 337 9.43 5.43 -24.66
CA ILE A 337 9.49 5.08 -23.24
C ILE A 337 9.38 6.31 -22.31
N TYR A 338 9.92 7.46 -22.71
CA TYR A 338 9.88 8.67 -21.87
C TYR A 338 8.45 9.21 -21.74
N ILE A 339 7.64 9.11 -22.80
CA ILE A 339 6.21 9.48 -22.73
C ILE A 339 5.47 8.52 -21.80
N ALA A 340 5.78 7.23 -21.85
CA ALA A 340 5.22 6.23 -20.94
C ALA A 340 5.64 6.47 -19.47
N VAL A 341 6.89 6.91 -19.22
CA VAL A 341 7.36 7.27 -17.87
C VAL A 341 6.61 8.48 -17.32
N VAL A 342 6.39 9.52 -18.14
CA VAL A 342 5.60 10.68 -17.74
C VAL A 342 4.15 10.28 -17.47
N ALA A 343 3.56 9.43 -18.29
CA ALA A 343 2.20 8.93 -18.07
C ALA A 343 2.11 8.13 -16.77
N ALA A 344 3.09 7.26 -16.49
CA ALA A 344 3.15 6.52 -15.21
C ALA A 344 3.29 7.45 -14.00
N PHE A 345 4.12 8.50 -14.09
CA PHE A 345 4.22 9.53 -13.06
C PHE A 345 2.85 10.20 -12.79
N LEU A 346 2.10 10.51 -13.84
CA LEU A 346 0.75 11.10 -13.70
C LEU A 346 -0.23 10.12 -13.05
N VAL A 347 -0.14 8.82 -13.34
CA VAL A 347 -0.92 7.80 -12.61
C VAL A 347 -0.54 7.80 -11.13
N GLY A 348 0.76 7.82 -10.81
CA GLY A 348 1.24 7.87 -9.42
C GLY A 348 0.74 9.09 -8.66
N LEU A 349 0.72 10.25 -9.31
CA LEU A 349 0.16 11.49 -8.75
C LEU A 349 -1.34 11.32 -8.45
N GLY A 350 -2.08 10.69 -9.36
CA GLY A 350 -3.51 10.38 -9.17
C GLY A 350 -3.75 9.43 -8.00
N CYS A 351 -2.96 8.37 -7.87
CA CYS A 351 -3.01 7.46 -6.74
C CYS A 351 -2.77 8.22 -5.42
N ALA A 352 -1.69 9.01 -5.35
CA ALA A 352 -1.36 9.80 -4.17
C ALA A 352 -2.51 10.71 -3.73
N PHE A 353 -3.09 11.46 -4.65
CA PHE A 353 -4.17 12.40 -4.34
C PHE A 353 -5.46 11.68 -3.93
N SER A 354 -5.83 10.61 -4.63
CA SER A 354 -7.04 9.83 -4.31
C SER A 354 -6.93 9.13 -2.97
N GLU A 355 -5.77 8.55 -2.66
CA GLU A 355 -5.55 7.82 -1.43
C GLU A 355 -5.57 8.75 -0.22
N GLY A 356 -4.94 9.93 -0.33
CA GLY A 356 -5.03 10.96 0.69
C GLY A 356 -6.47 11.46 0.89
N ALA A 357 -7.23 11.63 -0.19
CA ALA A 357 -8.62 12.04 -0.13
C ALA A 357 -9.53 10.98 0.51
N ILE A 358 -9.38 9.70 0.15
CA ILE A 358 -10.16 8.58 0.69
C ILE A 358 -9.92 8.46 2.21
N PHE A 359 -8.66 8.50 2.65
CA PHE A 359 -8.38 8.42 4.09
C PHE A 359 -8.78 9.67 4.87
N ALA A 360 -8.88 10.83 4.24
CA ALA A 360 -9.47 12.02 4.88
C ALA A 360 -11.00 11.89 5.07
N GLN A 361 -11.68 11.05 4.28
CA GLN A 361 -13.12 10.80 4.43
C GLN A 361 -13.45 9.77 5.51
N VAL A 362 -12.56 8.81 5.78
CA VAL A 362 -12.82 7.77 6.78
C VAL A 362 -13.22 8.34 8.14
N PRO A 363 -12.44 9.24 8.78
CA PRO A 363 -12.85 9.82 10.06
C PRO A 363 -14.02 10.79 9.93
N ALA A 364 -14.22 11.41 8.76
CA ALA A 364 -15.37 12.30 8.52
C ALA A 364 -16.70 11.53 8.45
N MET A 365 -16.69 10.33 7.86
CA MET A 365 -17.89 9.48 7.72
C MET A 365 -18.08 8.54 8.93
N PHE A 366 -17.02 8.16 9.62
CA PHE A 366 -17.02 7.18 10.71
C PHE A 366 -16.17 7.66 11.89
N PRO A 367 -16.54 8.75 12.58
CA PRO A 367 -15.71 9.35 13.63
C PRO A 367 -15.42 8.37 14.78
N ASP A 368 -16.41 7.57 15.21
CA ASP A 368 -16.27 6.65 16.34
C ASP A 368 -15.58 5.32 15.97
N ASN A 369 -15.49 4.97 14.68
CA ASN A 369 -14.94 3.70 14.18
C ASN A 369 -13.85 3.89 13.12
N SER A 370 -13.24 5.06 13.06
CA SER A 370 -12.31 5.44 11.98
C SER A 370 -11.16 4.45 11.79
N GLY A 371 -10.57 3.95 12.87
CA GLY A 371 -9.48 2.97 12.81
C GLY A 371 -9.91 1.63 12.22
N SER A 372 -11.08 1.12 12.61
CA SER A 372 -11.62 -0.15 12.11
C SER A 372 -12.01 -0.05 10.63
N VAL A 373 -12.64 1.07 10.24
CA VAL A 373 -13.00 1.34 8.83
C VAL A 373 -11.74 1.51 7.98
N ALA A 374 -10.73 2.25 8.47
CA ALA A 374 -9.44 2.40 7.79
C ALA A 374 -8.76 1.05 7.55
N GLY A 375 -8.81 0.13 8.54
CA GLY A 375 -8.29 -1.22 8.42
C GLY A 375 -9.00 -2.03 7.32
N ILE A 376 -10.33 -1.95 7.25
CA ILE A 376 -11.14 -2.64 6.23
C ILE A 376 -10.87 -2.05 4.85
N VAL A 377 -10.97 -0.72 4.71
CA VAL A 377 -10.69 -0.01 3.46
C VAL A 377 -9.28 -0.33 2.98
N GLY A 378 -8.29 -0.26 3.88
CA GLY A 378 -6.91 -0.59 3.59
C GLY A 378 -6.69 -2.06 3.21
N GLY A 379 -7.37 -2.99 3.87
CA GLY A 379 -7.30 -4.43 3.57
C GLY A 379 -7.93 -4.77 2.22
N VAL A 380 -9.18 -4.36 2.01
CA VAL A 380 -9.92 -4.59 0.76
C VAL A 380 -9.22 -3.92 -0.43
N GLY A 381 -8.70 -2.71 -0.24
CA GLY A 381 -7.96 -1.98 -1.27
C GLY A 381 -6.80 -2.77 -1.87
N THR A 382 -6.11 -3.60 -1.06
CA THR A 382 -4.98 -4.40 -1.56
C THR A 382 -5.37 -5.47 -2.58
N VAL A 383 -6.67 -5.83 -2.71
CA VAL A 383 -7.16 -6.80 -3.69
C VAL A 383 -6.84 -6.37 -5.12
N GLY A 384 -6.87 -5.06 -5.43
CA GLY A 384 -6.47 -4.56 -6.75
C GLY A 384 -5.04 -4.94 -7.12
N GLY A 385 -4.12 -4.93 -6.13
CA GLY A 385 -2.75 -5.37 -6.32
C GLY A 385 -2.60 -6.85 -6.67
N VAL A 386 -3.60 -7.69 -6.34
CA VAL A 386 -3.65 -9.09 -6.76
C VAL A 386 -4.20 -9.24 -8.18
N VAL A 387 -5.24 -8.50 -8.52
CA VAL A 387 -6.00 -8.69 -9.76
C VAL A 387 -5.36 -7.96 -10.96
N TYR A 388 -4.91 -6.73 -10.78
CA TYR A 388 -4.44 -5.90 -11.88
C TYR A 388 -3.14 -6.39 -12.57
N PRO A 389 -2.14 -6.97 -11.87
CA PRO A 389 -0.98 -7.53 -12.55
C PRO A 389 -1.35 -8.63 -13.54
N ILE A 390 -2.37 -9.44 -13.24
CA ILE A 390 -2.90 -10.46 -14.15
C ILE A 390 -3.49 -9.80 -15.40
N ALA A 391 -4.25 -8.70 -15.21
CA ALA A 391 -4.82 -7.94 -16.33
C ALA A 391 -3.73 -7.29 -17.19
N PHE A 392 -2.63 -6.80 -16.60
CA PHE A 392 -1.51 -6.21 -17.33
C PHE A 392 -0.71 -7.22 -18.18
N SER A 393 -0.62 -8.47 -17.73
CA SER A 393 0.25 -9.51 -18.31
C SER A 393 -0.51 -10.57 -19.12
N HIS A 394 -1.83 -10.45 -19.28
CA HIS A 394 -2.66 -11.50 -19.86
C HIS A 394 -2.22 -11.91 -21.26
N ALA A 395 -2.05 -13.21 -21.47
CA ALA A 395 -1.52 -13.78 -22.72
C ALA A 395 -2.37 -13.48 -23.98
N LEU A 396 -3.65 -13.13 -23.82
CA LEU A 396 -4.53 -12.77 -24.93
C LEU A 396 -4.46 -11.27 -25.32
N LEU A 397 -3.64 -10.47 -24.65
CA LEU A 397 -3.47 -9.08 -25.03
C LEU A 397 -2.73 -8.96 -26.37
N PRO A 398 -3.17 -8.08 -27.27
CA PRO A 398 -2.46 -7.82 -28.53
C PRO A 398 -1.09 -7.16 -28.28
N ASN A 399 -0.94 -6.42 -27.18
CA ASN A 399 0.28 -5.88 -26.64
C ASN A 399 0.08 -5.49 -25.17
N LEU A 400 1.17 -5.27 -24.42
CA LEU A 400 1.12 -4.97 -23.00
C LEU A 400 0.46 -3.61 -22.67
N HIS A 401 0.41 -2.69 -23.63
CA HIS A 401 -0.20 -1.37 -23.42
C HIS A 401 -1.72 -1.48 -23.19
N VAL A 402 -2.39 -2.45 -23.85
CA VAL A 402 -3.84 -2.66 -23.76
C VAL A 402 -4.27 -3.09 -22.35
N GLY A 403 -3.39 -3.73 -21.58
CA GLY A 403 -3.66 -4.06 -20.18
C GLY A 403 -4.08 -2.87 -19.33
N TYR A 404 -3.50 -1.70 -19.58
CA TYR A 404 -3.90 -0.47 -18.89
C TYR A 404 -5.30 0.01 -19.27
N THR A 405 -5.71 -0.16 -20.54
CA THR A 405 -7.10 0.11 -20.96
C THR A 405 -8.08 -0.81 -20.24
N ILE A 406 -7.78 -2.10 -20.10
CA ILE A 406 -8.66 -3.07 -19.41
C ILE A 406 -8.84 -2.65 -17.94
N VAL A 407 -7.76 -2.32 -17.27
CA VAL A 407 -7.81 -1.84 -15.88
C VAL A 407 -8.57 -0.51 -15.80
N GLY A 408 -8.30 0.46 -16.67
CA GLY A 408 -9.05 1.71 -16.74
C GLY A 408 -10.54 1.50 -16.97
N ALA A 409 -10.91 0.59 -17.87
CA ALA A 409 -12.32 0.25 -18.13
C ALA A 409 -12.99 -0.43 -16.90
N SER A 410 -12.27 -1.25 -16.16
CA SER A 410 -12.78 -1.84 -14.91
C SER A 410 -13.08 -0.81 -13.82
N MET A 411 -12.49 0.37 -13.91
CA MET A 411 -12.73 1.49 -12.98
C MET A 411 -14.01 2.26 -13.28
N ILE A 412 -14.53 2.20 -14.50
CA ILE A 412 -15.76 2.94 -14.90
C ILE A 412 -16.93 2.65 -13.96
N PRO A 413 -17.32 1.39 -13.66
CA PRO A 413 -18.41 1.12 -12.74
C PRO A 413 -18.15 1.65 -11.32
N ILE A 414 -16.90 1.68 -10.88
CA ILE A 414 -16.51 2.21 -9.56
C ILE A 414 -16.72 3.73 -9.55
N VAL A 415 -16.27 4.43 -10.58
CA VAL A 415 -16.47 5.89 -10.73
C VAL A 415 -17.96 6.22 -10.80
N VAL A 416 -18.75 5.47 -11.58
CA VAL A 416 -20.21 5.65 -11.66
C VAL A 416 -20.88 5.43 -10.30
N LEU A 417 -20.51 4.35 -9.60
CA LEU A 417 -21.02 4.07 -8.26
C LEU A 417 -20.67 5.23 -7.30
N THR A 418 -19.43 5.68 -7.30
CA THR A 418 -18.98 6.79 -6.45
C THR A 418 -19.72 8.09 -6.78
N ALA A 419 -19.93 8.39 -8.08
CA ALA A 419 -20.72 9.55 -8.52
C ALA A 419 -22.16 9.53 -8.00
N TRP A 420 -22.76 8.34 -7.99
CA TRP A 420 -24.13 8.16 -7.51
C TRP A 420 -24.21 8.30 -6.00
N VAL A 421 -23.26 7.69 -5.26
CA VAL A 421 -23.22 7.60 -3.80
C VAL A 421 -22.93 8.93 -3.14
N PHE A 422 -22.01 9.69 -3.69
CA PHE A 422 -21.55 10.94 -3.10
C PHE A 422 -22.47 12.13 -3.37
N GLN A 423 -23.63 11.92 -4.01
CA GLN A 423 -24.64 12.95 -4.18
C GLN A 423 -25.37 13.26 -2.88
N PRO A 424 -25.67 14.53 -2.55
CA PRO A 424 -26.33 14.94 -1.30
C PRO A 424 -27.64 14.20 -1.03
N LYS A 425 -28.49 14.06 -2.05
CA LYS A 425 -29.78 13.38 -1.93
C LYS A 425 -29.69 11.90 -1.57
N ILE A 426 -28.65 11.22 -2.05
CA ILE A 426 -28.39 9.82 -1.72
C ILE A 426 -27.80 9.72 -0.32
N SER A 427 -26.89 10.64 0.03
CA SER A 427 -26.31 10.77 1.36
C SER A 427 -27.39 10.99 2.42
N GLU A 428 -28.35 11.89 2.17
CA GLU A 428 -29.49 12.18 3.05
C GLU A 428 -30.40 10.95 3.23
N VAL A 429 -30.81 10.32 2.11
CA VAL A 429 -31.63 9.09 2.16
C VAL A 429 -30.87 7.93 2.83
N ALA A 430 -29.57 7.85 2.65
CA ALA A 430 -28.77 6.81 3.28
C ALA A 430 -28.57 7.05 4.78
N ASN A 431 -28.47 8.31 5.20
CA ASN A 431 -28.48 8.68 6.63
C ASN A 431 -29.83 8.36 7.27
N ASP A 432 -30.95 8.79 6.66
CA ASP A 432 -32.30 8.52 7.16
C ASP A 432 -32.62 7.02 7.29
N LYS A 433 -32.01 6.19 6.43
CA LYS A 433 -32.14 4.73 6.48
C LYS A 433 -31.03 4.02 7.24
N GLY A 434 -30.13 4.74 7.90
CA GLY A 434 -28.99 4.16 8.60
C GLY A 434 -27.98 3.44 7.71
N TRP A 435 -27.94 3.76 6.41
CA TRP A 435 -26.99 3.11 5.48
C TRP A 435 -25.58 3.74 5.53
N LEU A 436 -25.47 5.00 5.94
CA LEU A 436 -24.19 5.69 6.06
C LEU A 436 -23.68 5.75 7.50
N VAL A 437 -24.55 6.13 8.43
CA VAL A 437 -24.25 6.16 9.87
C VAL A 437 -25.57 5.86 10.61
N ASP A 438 -25.56 4.99 11.59
CA ASP A 438 -26.72 4.72 12.44
C ASP A 438 -26.39 5.11 13.87
N ASP A 439 -26.84 6.29 14.26
CA ASP A 439 -26.67 6.81 15.62
C ASP A 439 -27.36 5.93 16.68
N ASP A 440 -28.44 5.23 16.31
CA ASP A 440 -29.21 4.37 17.24
C ASP A 440 -28.46 3.05 17.54
N LEU A 441 -27.70 2.51 16.60
CA LEU A 441 -26.88 1.30 16.84
C LEU A 441 -25.65 1.62 17.67
N MET A 442 -25.15 2.87 17.61
CA MET A 442 -24.06 3.36 18.46
C MET A 442 -24.53 3.65 19.89
N ALA A 443 -25.80 4.03 20.08
CA ALA A 443 -26.40 4.16 21.42
C ALA A 443 -26.50 2.80 22.14
N GLY A 444 -26.70 1.70 21.41
CA GLY A 444 -26.64 0.34 21.95
C GLY A 444 -25.24 -0.15 22.36
N VAL A 445 -24.19 0.42 21.77
CA VAL A 445 -22.78 0.10 22.11
C VAL A 445 -22.29 0.95 23.30
N LYS A 446 -22.87 2.14 23.53
CA LYS A 446 -22.61 2.97 24.73
C LYS A 446 -23.23 2.41 26.03
N GLY A 447 -24.06 1.39 25.92
CA GLY A 447 -24.68 0.70 27.07
C GLY A 447 -23.87 -0.45 27.68
N ALA A 448 -22.54 -0.51 27.49
CA ALA A 448 -21.70 -1.40 28.28
C ALA A 448 -21.54 -0.87 29.71
N PRO A 449 -21.67 -1.73 30.75
CA PRO A 449 -21.75 -1.30 32.13
C PRO A 449 -20.47 -0.64 32.61
N GLY A 450 -20.51 0.66 32.85
CA GLY A 450 -19.37 1.44 33.36
C GLY A 450 -19.59 2.93 33.56
N ASP A 451 -20.77 3.47 33.23
CA ASP A 451 -21.12 4.86 33.51
C ASP A 451 -22.23 4.91 34.62
N ASP A 452 -21.80 4.72 35.87
CA ASP A 452 -22.44 5.23 37.08
C ASP A 452 -21.38 5.84 38.01
#